data_0243cfa57fd7a9836bd7cc912a69a420
#
_entry.id   0243cfa57fd7a9836bd7cc912a69a420
#
_cell.length_a   1.000
_cell.length_b   1.000
_cell.length_c   1.000
_cell.angle_alpha   90.00
_cell.angle_beta   90.00
_cell.angle_gamma   90.00
#
_symmetry.space_group_name_H-M   'P 1'
#
loop_
_entity.id
_entity.type
_entity.pdbx_description
1 polymer ?
#
loop_
_entity_poly.entity_id
_entity_poly.type
_entity_poly.pdbx_seq_one_letter_code
_entity_poly.pdbx_strand_id
1 'polypeptide(L)'
;MENVICNELRRRGFSVDVGEVCAYEKNADGRQIRKNLEVDFVANQGHRRYYIQSAYQIPDDAKREQETRPLRTIRDAFRKIIVTYDDIAPYHTDDGFLIIGLAEFLKDPGAMEL
;
A
#
# COMPACT_ATOMS: atom_id res chain seq x y z
N MET A 1 13.85 -2.00 5.35
CA MET A 1 12.77 -2.63 4.54
C MET A 1 12.33 -1.77 3.37
N GLU A 2 12.10 -0.48 3.59
CA GLU A 2 11.61 0.40 2.53
C GLU A 2 12.55 0.50 1.34
N ASN A 3 13.86 0.60 1.58
CA ASN A 3 14.85 0.64 0.50
C ASN A 3 14.82 -0.63 -0.35
N VAL A 4 14.63 -1.77 0.28
CA VAL A 4 14.57 -3.07 -0.42
C VAL A 4 13.35 -3.11 -1.34
N ILE A 5 12.21 -2.67 -0.84
CA ILE A 5 10.97 -2.63 -1.63
C ILE A 5 11.13 -1.68 -2.81
N CYS A 6 11.66 -0.48 -2.57
CA CYS A 6 11.87 0.52 -3.61
C CYS A 6 12.80 0.00 -4.71
N ASN A 7 13.92 -0.60 -4.33
CA ASN A 7 14.88 -1.15 -5.28
C ASN A 7 14.28 -2.29 -6.10
N GLU A 8 13.47 -3.15 -5.47
CA GLU A 8 12.81 -4.25 -6.18
C GLU A 8 11.77 -3.73 -7.19
N LEU A 9 11.02 -2.71 -6.83
CA LEU A 9 10.05 -2.10 -7.74
C LEU A 9 10.76 -1.48 -8.95
N ARG A 10 11.85 -0.78 -8.73
CA ARG A 10 12.63 -0.18 -9.81
C ARG A 10 13.24 -1.26 -10.71
N ARG A 11 13.72 -2.35 -10.12
CA ARG A 11 14.25 -3.49 -10.88
C ARG A 11 13.18 -4.09 -11.79
N ARG A 12 11.94 -4.09 -11.36
CA ARG A 12 10.79 -4.59 -12.15
C ARG A 12 10.30 -3.59 -13.19
N GLY A 13 10.90 -2.43 -13.28
CA GLY A 13 10.57 -1.43 -14.30
C GLY A 13 9.53 -0.39 -13.89
N PHE A 14 9.21 -0.30 -12.60
CA PHE A 14 8.28 0.71 -12.12
C PHE A 14 8.95 2.05 -11.87
N SER A 15 8.25 3.13 -12.16
CA SER A 15 8.57 4.45 -11.63
C SER A 15 8.03 4.53 -10.22
N VAL A 16 8.88 4.84 -9.27
CA VAL A 16 8.52 4.84 -7.85
C VAL A 16 8.62 6.25 -7.31
N ASP A 17 7.51 6.75 -6.79
CA ASP A 17 7.44 8.01 -6.07
C ASP A 17 7.19 7.73 -4.60
N VAL A 18 7.92 8.45 -3.75
CA VAL A 18 7.65 8.49 -2.32
C VAL A 18 6.66 9.63 -2.11
N GLY A 19 5.48 9.32 -1.56
CA GLY A 19 4.65 10.37 -1.68
C GLY A 19 3.43 10.62 -0.84
N GLU A 20 2.88 11.76 -1.10
CA GLU A 20 1.62 12.20 -0.57
C GLU A 20 0.54 11.98 -1.61
N VAL A 21 -0.59 11.46 -1.15
CA VAL A 21 -1.78 11.29 -1.97
C VAL A 21 -2.85 12.20 -1.40
N CYS A 22 -3.48 13.00 -2.25
CA CYS A 22 -4.61 13.82 -1.84
C CYS A 22 -5.84 12.96 -1.66
N ALA A 23 -6.46 13.08 -0.49
CA ALA A 23 -7.73 12.45 -0.20
C ALA A 23 -8.69 13.49 0.37
N TYR A 24 -9.98 13.20 0.29
CA TYR A 24 -11.01 14.07 0.83
C TYR A 24 -11.77 13.33 1.92
N GLU A 25 -11.92 13.98 3.06
CA GLU A 25 -12.71 13.47 4.17
C GLU A 25 -13.79 14.49 4.54
N LYS A 26 -14.88 14.02 5.09
CA LYS A 26 -15.89 14.89 5.68
C LYS A 26 -15.55 15.12 7.15
N ASN A 27 -15.55 16.39 7.58
CA ASN A 27 -15.38 16.70 8.98
C ASN A 27 -16.71 16.52 9.75
N ALA A 28 -16.70 16.84 11.04
CA ALA A 28 -17.87 16.72 11.91
C ALA A 28 -19.04 17.60 11.44
N ASP A 29 -18.77 18.68 10.73
CA ASP A 29 -19.79 19.59 10.19
C ASP A 29 -20.30 19.16 8.80
N GLY A 30 -19.84 18.03 8.30
CA GLY A 30 -20.22 17.53 6.98
C GLY A 30 -19.51 18.20 5.82
N ARG A 31 -18.55 19.08 6.07
CA ARG A 31 -17.76 19.72 5.02
C ARG A 31 -16.67 18.77 4.52
N GLN A 32 -16.43 18.82 3.22
CA GLN A 32 -15.35 18.07 2.61
C GLN A 32 -14.02 18.78 2.86
N ILE A 33 -13.10 18.06 3.48
CA ILE A 33 -11.77 18.57 3.80
C ILE A 33 -10.75 17.83 2.92
N ARG A 34 -9.85 18.59 2.31
CA ARG A 34 -8.70 18.02 1.62
C ARG A 34 -7.65 17.62 2.64
N LYS A 35 -7.21 16.37 2.56
CA LYS A 35 -6.19 15.82 3.45
C LYS A 35 -5.10 15.17 2.62
N ASN A 36 -3.85 15.49 2.94
CA ASN A 36 -2.71 14.81 2.33
C ASN A 36 -2.38 13.58 3.17
N LEU A 37 -2.35 12.42 2.51
CA LEU A 37 -2.02 11.17 3.14
C LEU A 37 -0.63 10.73 2.69
N GLU A 38 0.16 10.28 3.63
CA GLU A 38 1.46 9.69 3.31
C GLU A 38 1.28 8.23 2.98
N VAL A 39 1.73 7.86 1.79
CA VAL A 39 1.87 6.48 1.35
C VAL A 39 3.35 6.27 1.08
N ASP A 40 3.91 5.16 1.55
CA ASP A 40 5.35 4.96 1.41
C ASP A 40 5.79 4.99 -0.04
N PHE A 41 5.06 4.31 -0.93
CA PHE A 41 5.40 4.28 -2.35
C PHE A 41 4.16 4.35 -3.22
N VAL A 42 4.28 5.06 -4.33
CA VAL A 42 3.35 4.99 -5.46
C VAL A 42 4.15 4.48 -6.65
N ALA A 43 3.83 3.27 -7.12
CA ALA A 43 4.54 2.64 -8.23
C ALA A 43 3.69 2.71 -9.49
N ASN A 44 4.27 3.24 -10.56
CA ASN A 44 3.59 3.41 -11.84
C ASN A 44 4.34 2.68 -12.95
N GLN A 45 3.58 2.01 -13.81
CA GLN A 45 4.12 1.39 -15.02
C GLN A 45 3.04 1.40 -16.10
N GLY A 46 3.16 2.29 -17.08
CA GLY A 46 2.12 2.47 -18.10
C GLY A 46 0.81 2.91 -17.46
N HIS A 47 -0.25 2.12 -17.65
CA HIS A 47 -1.56 2.39 -17.06
C HIS A 47 -1.73 1.81 -15.67
N ARG A 48 -0.73 1.10 -15.16
CA ARG A 48 -0.78 0.45 -13.86
C ARG A 48 -0.28 1.39 -12.79
N ARG A 49 -0.99 1.42 -11.67
CA ARG A 49 -0.58 2.16 -10.49
C ARG A 49 -0.85 1.30 -9.27
N TYR A 50 0.10 1.29 -8.35
CA TYR A 50 0.00 0.56 -7.09
C TYR A 50 0.36 1.47 -5.95
N TYR A 51 -0.44 1.45 -4.90
CA TYR A 51 -0.12 2.13 -3.65
C TYR A 51 0.45 1.09 -2.70
N ILE A 52 1.66 1.33 -2.20
CA ILE A 52 2.38 0.34 -1.40
C ILE A 52 2.77 0.96 -0.07
N GLN A 53 2.38 0.30 0.99
CA GLN A 53 2.69 0.68 2.36
C GLN A 53 3.54 -0.42 2.98
N SER A 54 4.62 -0.06 3.68
CA SER A 54 5.40 -1.03 4.44
C SER A 54 4.96 -1.02 5.89
N ALA A 55 4.85 -2.21 6.48
CA ALA A 55 4.51 -2.37 7.89
C ALA A 55 5.41 -3.44 8.48
N TYR A 56 6.06 -3.13 9.61
CA TYR A 56 7.00 -4.08 10.20
C TYR A 56 6.31 -5.36 10.65
N GLN A 57 5.17 -5.22 11.31
CA GLN A 57 4.34 -6.32 11.77
C GLN A 57 2.88 -5.93 11.74
N ILE A 58 2.01 -6.90 11.53
CA ILE A 58 0.57 -6.71 11.63
C ILE A 58 0.03 -7.77 12.60
N PRO A 59 0.27 -7.61 13.92
CA PRO A 59 -0.01 -8.67 14.89
C PRO A 59 -1.49 -8.83 15.24
N ASP A 60 -2.31 -7.81 15.04
CA ASP A 60 -3.72 -7.86 15.40
C ASP A 60 -4.58 -6.97 14.50
N ASP A 61 -5.89 -7.04 14.69
CA ASP A 61 -6.85 -6.28 13.88
C ASP A 61 -6.73 -4.78 14.08
N ALA A 62 -6.43 -4.32 15.30
CA ALA A 62 -6.27 -2.90 15.58
C ALA A 62 -5.07 -2.32 14.85
N LYS A 63 -3.96 -3.04 14.85
CA LYS A 63 -2.74 -2.64 14.15
C LYS A 63 -2.97 -2.64 12.63
N ARG A 64 -3.65 -3.66 12.12
CA ARG A 64 -4.00 -3.74 10.69
C ARG A 64 -4.90 -2.56 10.29
N GLU A 65 -5.87 -2.23 11.11
CA GLU A 65 -6.76 -1.10 10.89
C GLU A 65 -5.96 0.21 10.78
N GLN A 66 -5.02 0.42 11.67
CA GLN A 66 -4.17 1.60 11.68
C GLN A 66 -3.32 1.71 10.41
N GLU A 67 -2.74 0.59 9.96
CA GLU A 67 -1.88 0.56 8.77
C GLU A 67 -2.70 0.71 7.47
N THR A 68 -3.93 0.23 7.44
CA THR A 68 -4.77 0.31 6.23
C THR A 68 -5.52 1.63 6.11
N ARG A 69 -5.69 2.36 7.20
CA ARG A 69 -6.48 3.59 7.21
C ARG A 69 -6.06 4.60 6.14
N PRO A 70 -4.76 4.93 5.95
CA PRO A 70 -4.37 5.84 4.90
C PRO A 70 -4.81 5.39 3.51
N LEU A 71 -4.74 4.09 3.24
CA LEU A 71 -5.08 3.53 1.94
C LEU A 71 -6.60 3.54 1.67
N ARG A 72 -7.42 3.43 2.73
CA ARG A 72 -8.88 3.42 2.58
C ARG A 72 -9.43 4.73 2.08
N THR A 73 -8.76 5.83 2.37
CA THR A 73 -9.24 7.14 1.98
C THR A 73 -8.91 7.48 0.53
N ILE A 74 -8.09 6.67 -0.13
CA ILE A 74 -7.81 6.79 -1.55
C ILE A 74 -8.97 6.19 -2.33
N ARG A 75 -9.70 7.02 -3.04
CA ARG A 75 -10.94 6.62 -3.74
C ARG A 75 -10.71 6.36 -5.21
N ASP A 76 -9.85 5.40 -5.52
CA ASP A 76 -9.66 4.95 -6.89
C ASP A 76 -9.65 3.43 -6.94
N ALA A 77 -9.61 2.87 -8.15
CA ALA A 77 -9.66 1.43 -8.37
C ALA A 77 -8.27 0.79 -8.44
N PHE A 78 -7.21 1.56 -8.22
CA PHE A 78 -5.86 1.02 -8.26
C PHE A 78 -5.58 0.16 -7.03
N ARG A 79 -4.75 -0.85 -7.23
CA ARG A 79 -4.45 -1.84 -6.19
C ARG A 79 -3.68 -1.22 -5.05
N LYS A 80 -4.01 -1.64 -3.84
CA LYS A 80 -3.38 -1.19 -2.61
C LYS A 80 -2.76 -2.39 -1.92
N ILE A 81 -1.46 -2.28 -1.60
CA ILE A 81 -0.66 -3.39 -1.11
C ILE A 81 0.04 -2.99 0.17
N ILE A 82 0.02 -3.87 1.16
CA ILE A 82 0.79 -3.72 2.39
C ILE A 82 1.84 -4.83 2.42
N VAL A 83 3.11 -4.44 2.44
CA VAL A 83 4.22 -5.38 2.55
C VAL A 83 4.68 -5.39 4.01
N THR A 84 4.58 -6.54 4.63
CA THR A 84 4.99 -6.73 6.02
C THR A 84 6.28 -7.54 6.10
N TYR A 85 7.06 -7.32 7.16
CA TYR A 85 8.26 -8.10 7.41
C TYR A 85 7.95 -9.52 7.88
N ASP A 86 6.74 -9.77 8.37
CA ASP A 86 6.31 -11.08 8.83
C ASP A 86 6.32 -12.11 7.70
N ASP A 87 6.68 -13.34 8.02
CA ASP A 87 6.64 -14.45 7.07
C ASP A 87 5.23 -15.05 7.06
N ILE A 88 4.38 -14.48 6.22
CA ILE A 88 2.98 -14.88 6.11
C ILE A 88 2.62 -15.20 4.67
N ALA A 89 1.60 -16.05 4.50
CA ALA A 89 1.01 -16.27 3.19
C ALA A 89 0.23 -15.03 2.73
N PRO A 90 0.29 -14.66 1.45
CA PRO A 90 -0.46 -13.51 0.96
C PRO A 90 -1.96 -13.69 1.19
N TYR A 91 -2.63 -12.61 1.57
CA TYR A 91 -4.09 -12.62 1.71
C TYR A 91 -4.67 -11.26 1.39
N HIS A 92 -5.97 -11.23 1.15
CA HIS A 92 -6.71 -9.99 0.90
C HIS A 92 -7.58 -9.65 2.11
N THR A 93 -7.63 -8.36 2.43
CA THR A 93 -8.56 -7.87 3.46
C THR A 93 -9.96 -7.74 2.88
N ASP A 94 -10.94 -7.50 3.77
CA ASP A 94 -12.33 -7.26 3.35
C ASP A 94 -12.46 -6.05 2.42
N ASP A 95 -11.54 -5.09 2.56
CA ASP A 95 -11.49 -3.90 1.71
C ASP A 95 -10.78 -4.16 0.37
N GLY A 96 -10.29 -5.37 0.14
CA GLY A 96 -9.61 -5.73 -1.09
C GLY A 96 -8.12 -5.37 -1.12
N PHE A 97 -7.52 -5.02 0.01
CA PHE A 97 -6.08 -4.76 0.08
C PHE A 97 -5.30 -6.07 0.12
N LEU A 98 -4.21 -6.13 -0.64
CA LEU A 98 -3.30 -7.27 -0.59
C LEU A 98 -2.32 -7.08 0.56
N ILE A 99 -2.21 -8.08 1.44
CA ILE A 99 -1.19 -8.12 2.48
C ILE A 99 -0.25 -9.26 2.16
N ILE A 100 1.04 -8.96 2.05
CA ILE A 100 2.05 -9.91 1.61
C ILE A 100 3.34 -9.73 2.43
N GLY A 101 3.99 -10.85 2.74
CA GLY A 101 5.29 -10.81 3.40
C GLY A 101 6.40 -10.35 2.46
N LEU A 102 7.43 -9.72 3.02
CA LEU A 102 8.54 -9.18 2.23
C LEU A 102 9.24 -10.28 1.43
N ALA A 103 9.50 -11.44 2.03
CA ALA A 103 10.18 -12.52 1.35
C ALA A 103 9.39 -12.99 0.13
N GLU A 104 8.09 -13.15 0.27
CA GLU A 104 7.22 -13.56 -0.83
C GLU A 104 7.15 -12.49 -1.91
N PHE A 105 7.08 -11.22 -1.50
CA PHE A 105 7.10 -10.09 -2.42
C PHE A 105 8.37 -10.09 -3.28
N LEU A 106 9.52 -10.37 -2.68
CA LEU A 106 10.80 -10.38 -3.38
C LEU A 106 10.96 -11.59 -4.32
N LYS A 107 10.41 -12.74 -3.94
CA LYS A 107 10.55 -13.98 -4.72
C LYS A 107 9.67 -14.02 -5.95
N ASP A 108 8.48 -13.48 -5.86
CA ASP A 108 7.47 -13.62 -6.90
C ASP A 108 7.37 -12.36 -7.76
N PRO A 109 7.84 -12.40 -9.03
CA PRO A 109 7.72 -11.24 -9.90
C PRO A 109 6.27 -10.79 -10.14
N GLY A 110 5.32 -11.68 -9.97
CA GLY A 110 3.90 -11.39 -10.09
C GLY A 110 3.20 -11.09 -8.77
N ALA A 111 3.95 -10.83 -7.69
CA ALA A 111 3.39 -10.68 -6.36
C ALA A 111 2.33 -9.58 -6.25
N MET A 112 2.49 -8.50 -7.00
CA MET A 112 1.53 -7.39 -6.95
C MET A 112 0.20 -7.70 -7.64
N GLU A 113 0.12 -8.81 -8.35
CA GLU A 113 -1.08 -9.25 -9.05
C GLU A 113 -1.83 -10.38 -8.32
N LEU A 114 -1.34 -10.78 -7.16
CA LEU A 114 -1.94 -11.88 -6.39
C LEU A 114 -3.34 -11.57 -5.85
#